data_b5876b318ff0317b181b8970ec0173b5
#
_entry.id   b5876b318ff0317b181b8970ec0173b5
#
_cell.length_a   1.000
_cell.length_b   1.000
_cell.length_c   1.000
_cell.angle_alpha   90.00
_cell.angle_beta   90.00
_cell.angle_gamma   90.00
#
_symmetry.space_group_name_H-M   'P 1'
#
loop_
_entity.id
_entity.type
_entity.pdbx_description
1 polymer ?
#
loop_
_entity_poly.entity_id
_entity_poly.type
_entity_poly.pdbx_seq_one_letter_code
_entity_poly.pdbx_strand_id
1 'polypeptide(L)'
;MKFTIQRANQSVLELAKSVVDTYRPSYHILPPCGWINDPNGFCFYQGEYHLFCQFNPYSAEWANMHWGHWTSKDLLHWNWHGVALAPDQPYDQSGCFSGHAIADGDVLYLLYTGVKTGEDGLEYQQQCLARSDDGFNFVKSENNPVVPTALQPEGSMA
;
A
#
# COMPACT_ATOMS: atom_id res chain seq x y z
N MET A 1 2.16 10.19 15.87
CA MET A 1 3.50 9.96 15.29
C MET A 1 3.30 9.82 13.78
N LYS A 2 4.00 10.59 12.94
CA LYS A 2 3.75 10.55 11.49
C LYS A 2 4.37 9.28 10.88
N PHE A 3 3.60 8.53 10.11
CA PHE A 3 4.08 7.41 9.30
C PHE A 3 4.73 7.96 8.01
N THR A 4 5.83 7.38 7.58
CA THR A 4 6.49 7.71 6.31
C THR A 4 7.04 6.43 5.68
N ILE A 5 7.20 6.41 4.36
CA ILE A 5 7.81 5.28 3.62
C ILE A 5 9.19 4.95 4.18
N GLN A 6 10.02 5.96 4.43
CA GLN A 6 11.37 5.75 4.97
C GLN A 6 11.34 5.05 6.33
N ARG A 7 10.46 5.51 7.24
CA ARG A 7 10.33 4.92 8.57
C ARG A 7 9.75 3.50 8.52
N ALA A 8 8.79 3.26 7.64
CA ALA A 8 8.21 1.95 7.41
C ALA A 8 9.28 0.96 6.92
N ASN A 9 10.07 1.33 5.91
CA ASN A 9 11.17 0.51 5.41
C ASN A 9 12.25 0.25 6.46
N GLN A 10 12.58 1.24 7.31
CA GLN A 10 13.51 1.04 8.42
C GLN A 10 12.96 0.01 9.43
N SER A 11 11.67 0.09 9.77
CA SER A 11 11.02 -0.89 10.66
C SER A 11 11.09 -2.30 10.07
N VAL A 12 10.83 -2.46 8.77
CA VAL A 12 10.94 -3.75 8.08
C VAL A 12 12.36 -4.32 8.20
N LEU A 13 13.39 -3.49 7.97
CA LEU A 13 14.80 -3.92 8.09
C LEU A 13 15.16 -4.41 9.50
N GLU A 14 14.59 -3.80 10.53
CA GLU A 14 14.83 -4.22 11.92
C GLU A 14 14.06 -5.49 12.28
N LEU A 15 12.75 -5.53 12.00
CA LEU A 15 11.90 -6.66 12.37
C LEU A 15 12.23 -7.94 11.59
N ALA A 16 12.62 -7.83 10.33
CA ALA A 16 13.00 -8.99 9.50
C ALA A 16 14.16 -9.79 10.09
N LYS A 17 15.04 -9.17 10.89
CA LYS A 17 16.17 -9.86 11.57
C LYS A 17 15.70 -10.93 12.56
N SER A 18 14.47 -10.83 13.09
CA SER A 18 13.90 -11.75 14.07
C SER A 18 12.98 -12.81 13.46
N VAL A 19 12.70 -12.74 12.15
CA VAL A 19 11.83 -13.69 11.47
C VAL A 19 12.55 -15.03 11.29
N VAL A 20 11.91 -16.11 11.73
CA VAL A 20 12.43 -17.48 11.61
C VAL A 20 11.90 -18.12 10.34
N ASP A 21 12.80 -18.58 9.48
CA ASP A 21 12.50 -19.03 8.12
C ASP A 21 12.00 -20.48 7.99
N THR A 22 11.81 -21.20 9.08
CA THR A 22 11.55 -22.66 9.10
C THR A 22 10.37 -23.09 8.21
N TYR A 23 9.35 -22.24 8.07
CA TYR A 23 8.13 -22.55 7.31
C TYR A 23 7.85 -21.56 6.18
N ARG A 24 8.82 -20.72 5.81
CA ARG A 24 8.61 -19.79 4.69
C ARG A 24 8.70 -20.52 3.37
N PRO A 25 7.68 -20.45 2.49
CA PRO A 25 7.78 -21.00 1.14
C PRO A 25 8.81 -20.24 0.31
N SER A 26 9.37 -20.92 -0.68
CA SER A 26 10.34 -20.35 -1.63
C SER A 26 9.68 -19.64 -2.82
N TYR A 27 8.36 -19.65 -2.88
CA TYR A 27 7.53 -19.02 -3.89
C TYR A 27 6.28 -18.43 -3.20
N HIS A 28 5.43 -17.71 -3.90
CA HIS A 28 4.38 -16.84 -3.41
C HIS A 28 4.87 -15.50 -2.85
N ILE A 29 3.94 -14.56 -2.76
CA ILE A 29 4.17 -13.30 -2.08
C ILE A 29 4.23 -13.53 -0.57
N LEU A 30 5.33 -13.06 0.01
CA LEU A 30 5.52 -13.00 1.45
C LEU A 30 6.18 -11.67 1.82
N PRO A 31 5.70 -10.98 2.85
CA PRO A 31 6.41 -9.84 3.39
C PRO A 31 7.67 -10.30 4.14
N PRO A 32 8.73 -9.49 4.21
CA PRO A 32 9.90 -9.81 5.04
C PRO A 32 9.55 -9.98 6.51
N CYS A 33 8.53 -9.27 6.99
CA CYS A 33 7.98 -9.32 8.35
C CYS A 33 6.61 -8.64 8.37
N GLY A 34 5.98 -8.51 9.54
CA GLY A 34 4.78 -7.72 9.74
C GLY A 34 3.50 -8.45 9.34
N TRP A 35 2.46 -7.68 9.05
CA TRP A 35 1.13 -8.16 8.64
C TRP A 35 0.88 -7.86 7.17
N ILE A 36 0.26 -8.79 6.46
CA ILE A 36 -0.19 -8.63 5.08
C ILE A 36 -1.63 -9.11 4.93
N ASN A 37 -2.44 -8.38 4.17
CA ASN A 37 -3.77 -8.79 3.71
C ASN A 37 -3.99 -8.32 2.28
N ASP A 38 -5.17 -7.93 1.88
CA ASP A 38 -5.66 -7.59 0.56
C ASP A 38 -4.59 -7.34 -0.52
N PRO A 39 -4.47 -8.22 -1.53
CA PRO A 39 -3.70 -7.91 -2.72
C PRO A 39 -4.38 -6.77 -3.51
N ASN A 40 -3.59 -5.80 -3.93
CA ASN A 40 -4.01 -4.59 -4.60
C ASN A 40 -3.20 -4.32 -5.85
N GLY A 41 -3.75 -3.57 -6.78
CA GLY A 41 -3.00 -2.97 -7.88
C GLY A 41 -2.23 -3.96 -8.74
N PHE A 42 -2.75 -5.18 -8.95
CA PHE A 42 -2.12 -6.14 -9.86
C PHE A 42 -2.14 -5.61 -11.29
N CYS A 43 -0.96 -5.44 -11.89
CA CYS A 43 -0.81 -4.96 -13.26
C CYS A 43 0.51 -5.43 -13.89
N PHE A 44 0.62 -5.28 -15.21
CA PHE A 44 1.86 -5.48 -15.94
C PHE A 44 2.39 -4.12 -16.39
N TYR A 45 3.62 -3.79 -16.00
CA TYR A 45 4.24 -2.50 -16.30
C TYR A 45 5.75 -2.68 -16.50
N GLN A 46 6.30 -2.06 -17.56
CA GLN A 46 7.73 -2.10 -17.91
C GLN A 46 8.38 -3.50 -17.90
N GLY A 47 7.62 -4.53 -18.35
CA GLY A 47 8.14 -5.89 -18.50
C GLY A 47 8.08 -6.78 -17.26
N GLU A 48 7.46 -6.32 -16.18
CA GLU A 48 7.23 -7.09 -14.95
C GLU A 48 5.77 -7.00 -14.48
N TYR A 49 5.33 -8.02 -13.76
CA TYR A 49 4.07 -7.98 -13.01
C TYR A 49 4.31 -7.25 -11.70
N HIS A 50 3.51 -6.25 -11.42
CA HIS A 50 3.50 -5.52 -10.16
C HIS A 50 2.32 -5.97 -9.32
N LEU A 51 2.53 -6.14 -8.04
CA LEU A 51 1.48 -6.41 -7.06
C LEU A 51 1.77 -5.65 -5.78
N PHE A 52 0.74 -5.06 -5.25
CA PHE A 52 0.78 -4.37 -3.96
C PHE A 52 -0.12 -5.13 -2.98
N CYS A 53 0.13 -4.97 -1.69
CA CYS A 53 -0.76 -5.52 -0.66
C CYS A 53 -0.89 -4.52 0.47
N GLN A 54 -2.04 -4.53 1.15
CA GLN A 54 -2.13 -3.90 2.46
C GLN A 54 -1.09 -4.52 3.40
N PHE A 55 -0.36 -3.67 4.10
CA PHE A 55 0.80 -4.07 4.86
C PHE A 55 0.97 -3.24 6.14
N ASN A 56 1.16 -3.91 7.28
CA ASN A 56 1.63 -3.24 8.50
C ASN A 56 3.13 -3.53 8.69
N PRO A 57 4.01 -2.53 8.51
CA PRO A 57 5.46 -2.71 8.65
C PRO A 57 5.97 -2.73 10.09
N TYR A 58 5.08 -2.58 11.09
CA TYR A 58 5.48 -2.37 12.49
C TYR A 58 5.16 -3.55 13.42
N SER A 59 4.20 -4.39 13.06
CA SER A 59 3.80 -5.58 13.85
C SER A 59 3.09 -6.61 12.99
N ALA A 60 2.97 -7.85 13.51
CA ALA A 60 2.21 -8.93 12.88
C ALA A 60 0.70 -8.85 13.22
N GLU A 61 0.15 -7.66 13.32
CA GLU A 61 -1.26 -7.38 13.60
C GLU A 61 -1.84 -6.43 12.57
N TRP A 62 -3.14 -6.55 12.30
CA TRP A 62 -3.85 -5.62 11.44
C TRP A 62 -3.87 -4.22 12.07
N ALA A 63 -3.11 -3.31 11.56
CA ALA A 63 -3.04 -1.90 11.96
C ALA A 63 -2.21 -1.09 10.95
N ASN A 64 -2.28 0.23 11.02
CA ASN A 64 -1.37 1.15 10.34
C ASN A 64 -1.15 0.81 8.86
N MET A 65 -2.23 0.58 8.11
CA MET A 65 -2.16 0.08 6.73
C MET A 65 -1.35 0.98 5.81
N HIS A 66 -0.29 0.39 5.29
CA HIS A 66 0.54 0.86 4.18
C HIS A 66 0.27 -0.01 2.95
N TRP A 67 0.91 0.27 1.84
CA TRP A 67 1.03 -0.67 0.73
C TRP A 67 2.47 -1.15 0.61
N GLY A 68 2.68 -2.46 0.74
CA GLY A 68 3.91 -3.12 0.34
C GLY A 68 3.90 -3.38 -1.16
N HIS A 69 5.08 -3.47 -1.79
CA HIS A 69 5.24 -3.61 -3.23
C HIS A 69 6.14 -4.78 -3.59
N TRP A 70 5.69 -5.59 -4.54
CA TRP A 70 6.43 -6.72 -5.12
C TRP A 70 6.36 -6.68 -6.63
N THR A 71 7.41 -7.22 -7.29
CA THR A 71 7.40 -7.51 -8.72
C THR A 71 7.75 -8.95 -9.01
N SER A 72 7.30 -9.45 -10.17
CA SER A 72 7.59 -10.78 -10.68
C SER A 72 7.68 -10.79 -12.20
N LYS A 73 8.52 -11.68 -12.75
CA LYS A 73 8.57 -11.98 -14.19
C LYS A 73 7.77 -13.22 -14.56
N ASP A 74 7.46 -14.08 -13.60
CA ASP A 74 6.90 -15.43 -13.81
C ASP A 74 5.66 -15.74 -12.98
N LEU A 75 5.22 -14.79 -12.11
CA LEU A 75 4.09 -14.90 -11.17
C LEU A 75 4.30 -15.93 -10.04
N LEU A 76 5.47 -16.56 -9.97
CA LEU A 76 5.84 -17.53 -8.95
C LEU A 76 6.87 -16.95 -7.97
N HIS A 77 7.91 -16.32 -8.51
CA HIS A 77 8.98 -15.71 -7.74
C HIS A 77 8.79 -14.20 -7.68
N TRP A 78 8.68 -13.67 -6.46
CA TRP A 78 8.36 -12.28 -6.20
C TRP A 78 9.51 -11.57 -5.48
N ASN A 79 9.87 -10.40 -5.97
CA ASN A 79 10.89 -9.53 -5.41
C ASN A 79 10.23 -8.43 -4.58
N TRP A 80 10.61 -8.31 -3.32
CA TRP A 80 10.19 -7.23 -2.44
C TRP A 80 10.91 -5.92 -2.75
N HIS A 81 10.19 -4.82 -2.93
CA HIS A 81 10.73 -3.50 -3.23
C HIS A 81 10.55 -2.47 -2.10
N GLY A 82 9.90 -2.85 -1.04
CA GLY A 82 9.64 -1.93 0.07
C GLY A 82 8.20 -1.44 0.11
N VAL A 83 7.98 -0.40 0.90
CA VAL A 83 6.68 0.23 1.05
C VAL A 83 6.49 1.28 -0.05
N ALA A 84 5.40 1.14 -0.82
CA ALA A 84 5.03 2.08 -1.89
C ALA A 84 4.18 3.25 -1.38
N LEU A 85 3.25 3.00 -0.44
CA LEU A 85 2.39 4.04 0.15
C LEU A 85 2.42 3.96 1.67
N ALA A 86 2.54 5.11 2.33
CA ALA A 86 2.44 5.26 3.77
C ALA A 86 1.29 6.24 4.12
N PRO A 87 0.57 6.08 5.23
CA PRO A 87 -0.49 6.99 5.66
C PRO A 87 0.12 8.27 6.27
N ASP A 88 0.68 9.12 5.43
CA ASP A 88 1.48 10.29 5.81
C ASP A 88 0.80 11.64 5.54
N GLN A 89 -0.41 11.62 4.98
CA GLN A 89 -1.18 12.82 4.66
C GLN A 89 -2.44 12.94 5.54
N PRO A 90 -3.01 14.14 5.71
CA PRO A 90 -4.22 14.34 6.51
C PRO A 90 -5.44 13.54 6.03
N TYR A 91 -5.50 13.24 4.73
CA TYR A 91 -6.61 12.51 4.12
C TYR A 91 -6.46 10.98 4.21
N ASP A 92 -5.29 10.46 4.62
CA ASP A 92 -5.04 9.02 4.77
C ASP A 92 -4.37 8.65 6.10
N GLN A 93 -4.41 9.53 7.09
CA GLN A 93 -3.69 9.37 8.37
C GLN A 93 -4.06 8.12 9.17
N SER A 94 -5.23 7.52 8.92
CA SER A 94 -5.68 6.28 9.55
C SER A 94 -5.37 5.03 8.74
N GLY A 95 -4.94 5.17 7.47
CA GLY A 95 -4.51 4.05 6.63
C GLY A 95 -4.61 4.32 5.12
N CYS A 96 -3.76 3.64 4.37
CA CYS A 96 -3.90 3.46 2.93
C CYS A 96 -4.59 2.11 2.70
N PHE A 97 -5.91 2.15 2.45
CA PHE A 97 -6.72 0.95 2.25
C PHE A 97 -6.74 0.53 0.79
N SER A 98 -7.48 -0.54 0.49
CA SER A 98 -7.47 -1.22 -0.79
C SER A 98 -7.80 -0.32 -1.97
N GLY A 99 -7.32 -0.72 -3.13
CA GLY A 99 -7.45 0.03 -4.36
C GLY A 99 -6.89 -0.72 -5.56
N HIS A 100 -6.53 0.02 -6.61
CA HIS A 100 -6.18 -0.52 -7.91
C HIS A 100 -4.94 0.16 -8.49
N ALA A 101 -4.30 -0.48 -9.50
CA ALA A 101 -3.24 0.13 -10.30
C ALA A 101 -3.64 0.16 -11.78
N ILE A 102 -3.21 1.21 -12.47
CA ILE A 102 -3.42 1.38 -13.90
C ILE A 102 -2.11 1.86 -14.52
N ALA A 103 -1.62 1.11 -15.51
CA ALA A 103 -0.53 1.54 -16.36
C ALA A 103 -1.11 2.33 -17.54
N ASP A 104 -0.65 3.58 -17.73
CA ASP A 104 -1.03 4.44 -18.85
C ASP A 104 0.25 5.02 -19.48
N GLY A 105 0.62 4.48 -20.65
CA GLY A 105 1.90 4.79 -21.28
C GLY A 105 3.07 4.42 -20.36
N ASP A 106 3.93 5.39 -20.11
CA ASP A 106 5.12 5.27 -19.28
C ASP A 106 4.86 5.64 -17.79
N VAL A 107 3.61 5.71 -17.37
CA VAL A 107 3.24 6.07 -16.00
C VAL A 107 2.41 4.98 -15.35
N LEU A 108 2.78 4.59 -14.14
CA LEU A 108 1.99 3.71 -13.28
C LEU A 108 1.25 4.53 -12.23
N TYR A 109 -0.08 4.42 -12.25
CA TYR A 109 -0.97 5.07 -11.28
C TYR A 109 -1.49 4.08 -10.25
N LEU A 110 -1.55 4.52 -9.00
CA LEU A 110 -2.24 3.81 -7.90
C LEU A 110 -3.44 4.64 -7.47
N LEU A 111 -4.65 4.07 -7.62
CA LEU A 111 -5.88 4.61 -7.04
C LEU A 111 -6.14 3.84 -5.75
N TYR A 112 -6.08 4.48 -4.60
CA TYR A 112 -6.19 3.84 -3.30
C TYR A 112 -7.21 4.56 -2.40
N THR A 113 -7.71 3.86 -1.39
CA THR A 113 -8.60 4.46 -0.41
C THR A 113 -7.79 5.07 0.74
N GLY A 114 -7.79 6.39 0.82
CA GLY A 114 -7.27 7.13 1.97
C GLY A 114 -8.31 7.15 3.08
N VAL A 115 -7.92 6.72 4.28
CA VAL A 115 -8.80 6.72 5.46
C VAL A 115 -8.33 7.73 6.48
N LYS A 116 -9.28 8.52 6.97
CA LYS A 116 -9.07 9.44 8.11
C LYS A 116 -10.17 9.26 9.14
N THR A 117 -9.84 9.44 10.40
CA THR A 117 -10.83 9.55 11.47
C THR A 117 -11.20 11.03 11.64
N GLY A 118 -12.49 11.34 11.58
CA GLY A 118 -13.02 12.68 11.80
C GLY A 118 -13.03 13.07 13.28
N GLU A 119 -13.35 14.34 13.56
CA GLU A 119 -13.52 14.85 14.93
C GLU A 119 -14.71 14.19 15.67
N ASP A 120 -15.67 13.68 14.90
CA ASP A 120 -16.82 12.90 15.37
C ASP A 120 -16.46 11.44 15.72
N GLY A 121 -15.22 11.02 15.50
CA GLY A 121 -14.73 9.66 15.72
C GLY A 121 -15.11 8.66 14.63
N LEU A 122 -15.76 9.11 13.54
CA LEU A 122 -16.11 8.26 12.41
C LEU A 122 -14.96 8.14 11.41
N GLU A 123 -14.89 7.01 10.74
CA GLU A 123 -13.96 6.81 9.62
C GLU A 123 -14.55 7.35 8.32
N TYR A 124 -13.74 8.14 7.62
CA TYR A 124 -14.05 8.71 6.31
C TYR A 124 -13.12 8.10 5.28
N GLN A 125 -13.69 7.41 4.31
CA GLN A 125 -12.99 6.80 3.20
C GLN A 125 -13.13 7.67 1.95
N GLN A 126 -12.03 7.90 1.26
CA GLN A 126 -11.98 8.76 0.08
C GLN A 126 -10.95 8.22 -0.91
N GLN A 127 -11.20 8.42 -2.22
CA GLN A 127 -10.29 7.90 -3.22
C GLN A 127 -9.13 8.87 -3.44
N CYS A 128 -7.94 8.33 -3.42
CA CYS A 128 -6.68 9.05 -3.56
C CYS A 128 -5.85 8.47 -4.69
N LEU A 129 -5.04 9.31 -5.31
CA LEU A 129 -4.18 8.96 -6.44
C LEU A 129 -2.70 9.15 -6.07
N ALA A 130 -1.88 8.19 -6.48
CA ALA A 130 -0.43 8.34 -6.55
C ALA A 130 0.06 7.91 -7.94
N ARG A 131 1.22 8.42 -8.38
CA ARG A 131 1.83 8.09 -9.67
C ARG A 131 3.31 7.78 -9.54
N SER A 132 3.82 6.99 -10.46
CA SER A 132 5.23 6.68 -10.60
C SER A 132 5.61 6.62 -12.09
N ASP A 133 6.76 7.19 -12.43
CA ASP A 133 7.33 7.12 -13.79
C ASP A 133 8.33 5.94 -13.92
N ASP A 134 8.76 5.36 -12.80
CA ASP A 134 9.71 4.24 -12.75
C ASP A 134 9.09 2.93 -12.21
N GLY A 135 7.82 2.97 -11.78
CA GLY A 135 7.13 1.82 -11.18
C GLY A 135 7.47 1.55 -9.71
N PHE A 136 8.42 2.30 -9.11
CA PHE A 136 8.93 2.03 -7.76
C PHE A 136 8.77 3.20 -6.80
N ASN A 137 8.96 4.42 -7.28
CA ASN A 137 8.85 5.63 -6.47
C ASN A 137 7.51 6.32 -6.74
N PHE A 138 6.60 6.25 -5.78
CA PHE A 138 5.25 6.80 -5.93
C PHE A 138 5.12 8.16 -5.27
N VAL A 139 4.57 9.12 -6.02
CA VAL A 139 4.27 10.47 -5.55
C VAL A 139 2.76 10.64 -5.48
N LYS A 140 2.23 10.97 -4.31
CA LYS A 140 0.82 11.27 -4.09
C LYS A 140 0.42 12.55 -4.81
N SER A 141 -0.77 12.55 -5.44
CA SER A 141 -1.30 13.73 -6.12
C SER A 141 -1.53 14.88 -5.14
N GLU A 142 -1.19 16.09 -5.56
CA GLU A 142 -1.49 17.32 -4.82
C GLU A 142 -3.00 17.60 -4.74
N ASN A 143 -3.79 17.01 -5.66
CA ASN A 143 -5.23 17.16 -5.73
C ASN A 143 -6.00 16.10 -4.92
N ASN A 144 -5.30 15.31 -4.07
CA ASN A 144 -5.97 14.33 -3.22
C ASN A 144 -6.80 14.98 -2.10
N PRO A 145 -7.97 14.40 -1.79
CA PRO A 145 -8.59 13.22 -2.42
C PRO A 145 -9.23 13.56 -3.76
N VAL A 146 -9.03 12.68 -4.78
CA VAL A 146 -9.62 12.86 -6.12
C VAL A 146 -11.12 12.55 -6.15
N VAL A 147 -11.61 11.68 -5.22
CA VAL A 147 -13.04 11.49 -4.96
C VAL A 147 -13.27 11.63 -3.46
N PRO A 148 -13.87 12.73 -3.00
CA PRO A 148 -14.13 12.97 -1.58
C PRO A 148 -15.30 12.12 -1.06
N THR A 149 -15.30 11.85 0.25
CA THR A 149 -16.33 11.06 0.95
C THR A 149 -17.77 11.56 0.71
N ALA A 150 -17.96 12.87 0.51
CA ALA A 150 -19.30 13.45 0.29
C ALA A 150 -20.02 12.90 -0.97
N LEU A 151 -19.31 12.22 -1.86
CA LEU A 151 -19.90 11.54 -3.02
C LEU A 151 -20.32 10.09 -2.72
N GLN A 152 -20.03 9.56 -1.54
CA GLN A 152 -20.47 8.24 -1.13
C GLN A 152 -21.90 8.29 -0.63
N PRO A 153 -22.78 7.33 -1.01
CA PRO A 153 -24.12 7.25 -0.45
C PRO A 153 -24.09 7.08 1.07
N GLU A 154 -25.00 7.76 1.79
CA GLU A 154 -25.14 7.57 3.23
C GLU A 154 -25.38 6.07 3.52
N GLY A 155 -24.58 5.50 4.44
CA GLY A 155 -24.70 4.10 4.85
C GLY A 155 -23.95 3.08 3.99
N SER A 156 -23.20 3.49 2.98
CA SER A 156 -22.29 2.58 2.28
C SER A 156 -21.04 2.36 3.14
N MET A 157 -20.98 1.24 3.87
CA MET A 157 -19.70 0.69 4.31
C MET A 157 -19.07 0.01 3.10
N ALA A 158 -17.81 0.34 2.82
CA ALA A 158 -17.01 -0.33 1.79
C ALA A 158 -16.67 -1.76 2.21
#